data_948e7e2994cfd8fe37b8146f721347a1
#
_entry.id   948e7e2994cfd8fe37b8146f721347a1
#
_cell.length_a   1.000
_cell.length_b   1.000
_cell.length_c   1.000
_cell.angle_alpha   90.00
_cell.angle_beta   90.00
_cell.angle_gamma   90.00
#
_symmetry.space_group_name_H-M   'P 1'
#
loop_
_entity.id
_entity.type
_entity.pdbx_description
1 polymer ?
#
loop_
_entity_poly.entity_id
_entity_poly.type
_entity_poly.pdbx_seq_one_letter_code
_entity_poly.pdbx_strand_id
1 'polypeptide(L)'
;MKEVAQPKTMAVENVLIAHHFLKDVVVHTPLQKNDYLSEKYGATIYFKREDLQHVRSFKLRGAYYKIKKIEPDAREKGVVCASAGNHAQGVAYACAHLKIQAKIFMPKTTPKQKIGQVRMFGREYVEIILAGDTFDDSAVSALAYCEEHDMIFIHPFDDLDVMAGQGSVAVEIMNDIEEPIDFIFGSIGGGGLMSGVSTYVKNLSPNTQVIGVEPAGAASMKAAMTQGNPVTLE
;
A
#
# COMPACT_ATOMS: atom_id res chain seq x y z
N MET A 1 -27.51 13.37 15.93
CA MET A 1 -26.67 13.85 14.83
C MET A 1 -25.36 13.05 14.93
N LYS A 2 -25.07 12.18 13.96
CA LYS A 2 -23.75 11.52 13.92
C LYS A 2 -22.74 12.61 13.53
N GLU A 3 -21.76 12.84 14.40
CA GLU A 3 -20.63 13.71 14.13
C GLU A 3 -19.98 13.24 12.83
N VAL A 4 -19.98 14.09 11.81
CA VAL A 4 -19.26 13.80 10.56
C VAL A 4 -17.79 13.90 10.92
N ALA A 5 -17.12 12.76 11.05
CA ALA A 5 -15.69 12.72 11.31
C ALA A 5 -14.98 13.59 10.27
N GLN A 6 -14.21 14.57 10.74
CA GLN A 6 -13.43 15.42 9.84
C GLN A 6 -12.51 14.53 8.98
N PRO A 7 -12.37 14.79 7.68
CA PRO A 7 -11.51 14.00 6.82
C PRO A 7 -10.09 14.03 7.36
N LYS A 8 -9.52 12.85 7.62
CA LYS A 8 -8.11 12.73 8.01
C LYS A 8 -7.25 13.19 6.82
N THR A 9 -6.61 14.34 6.96
CA THR A 9 -5.69 14.87 5.94
C THR A 9 -4.27 14.45 6.27
N MET A 10 -3.53 13.98 5.27
CA MET A 10 -2.11 13.65 5.38
C MET A 10 -1.28 14.86 4.93
N ALA A 11 -0.33 15.29 5.75
CA ALA A 11 0.60 16.35 5.38
C ALA A 11 1.76 15.80 4.52
N VAL A 12 2.36 16.66 3.69
CA VAL A 12 3.49 16.29 2.82
C VAL A 12 4.70 15.84 3.62
N GLU A 13 4.90 16.40 4.80
CA GLU A 13 5.97 16.04 5.74
C GLU A 13 5.89 14.58 6.18
N ASN A 14 4.68 14.02 6.31
CA ASN A 14 4.50 12.61 6.65
C ASN A 14 5.12 11.70 5.58
N VAL A 15 4.99 12.07 4.30
CA VAL A 15 5.59 11.33 3.19
C VAL A 15 7.12 11.41 3.21
N LEU A 16 7.68 12.59 3.48
CA LEU A 16 9.13 12.78 3.59
C LEU A 16 9.73 12.00 4.77
N ILE A 17 9.05 12.02 5.92
CA ILE A 17 9.45 11.24 7.09
C ILE A 17 9.42 9.74 6.75
N ALA A 18 8.34 9.27 6.13
CA ALA A 18 8.22 7.88 5.71
C ALA A 18 9.34 7.49 4.73
N HIS A 19 9.62 8.32 3.73
CA HIS A 19 10.72 8.10 2.80
C HIS A 19 12.07 7.98 3.52
N HIS A 20 12.35 8.85 4.50
CA HIS A 20 13.57 8.78 5.29
C HIS A 20 13.72 7.46 6.04
N PHE A 21 12.64 6.97 6.69
CA PHE A 21 12.64 5.70 7.41
C PHE A 21 12.77 4.46 6.50
N LEU A 22 12.42 4.60 5.23
CA LEU A 22 12.42 3.50 4.27
C LEU A 22 13.74 3.32 3.52
N LYS A 23 14.65 4.29 3.53
CA LYS A 23 15.88 4.32 2.71
C LYS A 23 16.73 3.05 2.81
N ASP A 24 16.85 2.48 4.01
CA ASP A 24 17.70 1.31 4.26
C ASP A 24 16.94 -0.02 4.14
N VAL A 25 15.67 0.03 3.78
CA VAL A 25 14.78 -1.15 3.79
C VAL A 25 14.24 -1.47 2.40
N VAL A 26 13.89 -0.46 1.64
CA VAL A 26 13.32 -0.63 0.31
C VAL A 26 14.38 -0.42 -0.77
N VAL A 27 14.19 -1.09 -1.90
CA VAL A 27 14.99 -0.79 -3.08
C VAL A 27 14.54 0.56 -3.63
N HIS A 28 15.47 1.48 -3.88
CA HIS A 28 15.21 2.64 -4.74
C HIS A 28 15.03 2.10 -6.16
N THR A 29 13.78 1.84 -6.54
CA THR A 29 13.48 1.20 -7.81
C THR A 29 13.75 2.13 -8.99
N PRO A 30 14.21 1.61 -10.15
CA PRO A 30 14.51 2.46 -11.30
C PRO A 30 13.28 3.21 -11.80
N LEU A 31 13.49 4.47 -12.21
CA LEU A 31 12.57 5.20 -13.08
C LEU A 31 13.05 5.00 -14.53
N GLN A 32 12.47 4.02 -15.21
CA GLN A 32 12.93 3.52 -16.50
C GLN A 32 12.15 4.11 -17.66
N LYS A 33 12.82 4.80 -18.57
CA LYS A 33 12.22 5.25 -19.83
C LYS A 33 11.80 4.04 -20.68
N ASN A 34 10.63 4.13 -21.29
CA ASN A 34 10.14 3.13 -22.23
C ASN A 34 10.11 3.74 -23.65
N ASP A 35 11.12 3.42 -24.46
CA ASP A 35 11.27 4.02 -25.79
C ASP A 35 10.15 3.60 -26.75
N TYR A 36 9.73 2.33 -26.70
CA TYR A 36 8.63 1.84 -27.55
C TYR A 36 7.32 2.60 -27.32
N LEU A 37 6.92 2.76 -26.06
CA LEU A 37 5.68 3.50 -25.74
C LEU A 37 5.84 4.99 -25.98
N SER A 38 7.04 5.53 -25.74
CA SER A 38 7.31 6.94 -25.99
C SER A 38 7.17 7.28 -27.48
N GLU A 39 7.72 6.45 -28.36
CA GLU A 39 7.56 6.61 -29.81
C GLU A 39 6.10 6.43 -30.26
N LYS A 40 5.44 5.37 -29.75
CA LYS A 40 4.06 5.04 -30.12
C LYS A 40 3.07 6.14 -29.79
N TYR A 41 3.26 6.84 -28.67
CA TYR A 41 2.32 7.86 -28.19
C TYR A 41 2.82 9.30 -28.37
N GLY A 42 4.03 9.50 -28.91
CA GLY A 42 4.61 10.85 -29.10
C GLY A 42 4.84 11.60 -27.79
N ALA A 43 5.18 10.89 -26.71
CA ALA A 43 5.39 11.42 -25.38
C ALA A 43 6.59 10.75 -24.72
N THR A 44 7.23 11.38 -23.72
CA THR A 44 8.27 10.72 -22.95
C THR A 44 7.63 9.93 -21.81
N ILE A 45 7.71 8.60 -21.87
CA ILE A 45 7.04 7.68 -20.93
C ILE A 45 8.07 6.95 -20.07
N TYR A 46 7.89 7.04 -18.75
CA TYR A 46 8.70 6.35 -17.76
C TYR A 46 7.86 5.37 -16.95
N PHE A 47 8.50 4.29 -16.50
CA PHE A 47 7.96 3.36 -15.52
C PHE A 47 8.75 3.43 -14.22
N LYS A 48 8.07 3.71 -13.10
CA LYS A 48 8.62 3.46 -11.78
C LYS A 48 8.45 1.97 -11.45
N ARG A 49 9.56 1.25 -11.45
CA ARG A 49 9.62 -0.21 -11.50
C ARG A 49 9.42 -0.85 -10.11
N GLU A 50 8.27 -0.61 -9.47
CA GLU A 50 7.94 -1.24 -8.16
C GLU A 50 7.76 -2.77 -8.24
N ASP A 51 7.69 -3.35 -9.41
CA ASP A 51 7.82 -4.80 -9.65
C ASP A 51 9.22 -5.35 -9.33
N LEU A 52 10.23 -4.49 -9.25
CA LEU A 52 11.60 -4.83 -8.85
C LEU A 52 11.85 -4.69 -7.33
N GLN A 53 10.85 -4.29 -6.55
CA GLN A 53 10.94 -4.25 -5.10
C GLN A 53 11.08 -5.65 -4.51
N HIS A 54 11.58 -5.79 -3.27
CA HIS A 54 11.80 -7.09 -2.59
C HIS A 54 10.57 -8.01 -2.66
N VAL A 55 9.38 -7.47 -2.44
CA VAL A 55 8.11 -8.23 -2.50
C VAL A 55 7.36 -8.05 -3.82
N ARG A 56 8.04 -7.58 -4.87
CA ARG A 56 7.49 -7.36 -6.21
C ARG A 56 6.32 -6.36 -6.26
N SER A 57 6.26 -5.44 -5.31
CA SER A 57 5.26 -4.37 -5.28
C SER A 57 5.60 -3.27 -4.28
N PHE A 58 5.00 -2.10 -4.46
CA PHE A 58 5.10 -0.95 -3.55
C PHE A 58 4.55 -1.20 -2.14
N LYS A 59 3.77 -2.26 -1.94
CA LYS A 59 3.06 -2.54 -0.66
C LYS A 59 4.00 -2.67 0.55
N LEU A 60 5.23 -3.08 0.34
CA LEU A 60 6.26 -3.11 1.38
C LEU A 60 6.44 -1.76 2.06
N ARG A 61 6.42 -0.67 1.31
CA ARG A 61 6.72 0.68 1.78
C ARG A 61 5.76 1.09 2.92
N GLY A 62 4.46 1.05 2.66
CA GLY A 62 3.45 1.40 3.65
C GLY A 62 3.36 0.40 4.80
N ALA A 63 3.44 -0.91 4.51
CA ALA A 63 3.41 -1.94 5.55
C ALA A 63 4.59 -1.78 6.52
N TYR A 64 5.81 -1.63 6.01
CA TYR A 64 6.98 -1.46 6.85
C TYR A 64 6.92 -0.18 7.68
N TYR A 65 6.60 0.95 7.06
CA TYR A 65 6.55 2.22 7.76
C TYR A 65 5.52 2.21 8.89
N LYS A 66 4.30 1.70 8.62
CA LYS A 66 3.26 1.54 9.64
C LYS A 66 3.73 0.70 10.81
N ILE A 67 4.26 -0.51 10.53
CA ILE A 67 4.69 -1.44 11.58
C ILE A 67 5.88 -0.87 12.37
N LYS A 68 6.80 -0.17 11.71
CA LYS A 68 7.95 0.48 12.35
C LYS A 68 7.54 1.59 13.33
N LYS A 69 6.42 2.27 13.07
CA LYS A 69 5.89 3.34 13.95
C LYS A 69 5.11 2.85 15.16
N ILE A 70 4.73 1.58 15.20
CA ILE A 70 4.05 1.03 16.36
C ILE A 70 4.97 1.15 17.58
N GLU A 71 4.43 1.62 18.71
CA GLU A 71 5.18 1.72 19.94
C GLU A 71 5.69 0.36 20.43
N PRO A 72 6.88 0.27 21.07
CA PRO A 72 7.50 -0.99 21.47
C PRO A 72 6.58 -1.94 22.23
N ASP A 73 5.87 -1.44 23.24
CA ASP A 73 4.98 -2.27 24.06
C ASP A 73 3.81 -2.86 23.25
N ALA A 74 3.29 -2.09 22.28
CA ALA A 74 2.24 -2.57 21.39
C ALA A 74 2.75 -3.57 20.34
N ARG A 75 4.05 -3.51 19.96
CA ARG A 75 4.67 -4.49 19.06
C ARG A 75 4.77 -5.87 19.67
N GLU A 76 4.93 -5.99 20.97
CA GLU A 76 5.03 -7.28 21.67
C GLU A 76 3.76 -8.13 21.45
N LYS A 77 2.60 -7.49 21.33
CA LYS A 77 1.34 -8.17 21.01
C LYS A 77 1.27 -8.70 19.57
N GLY A 78 2.10 -8.16 18.69
CA GLY A 78 2.13 -8.49 17.28
C GLY A 78 1.09 -7.73 16.45
N VAL A 79 1.02 -8.06 15.15
CA VAL A 79 0.13 -7.40 14.21
C VAL A 79 -0.76 -8.39 13.47
N VAL A 80 -1.89 -7.91 12.95
CA VAL A 80 -2.83 -8.70 12.15
C VAL A 80 -3.05 -8.02 10.81
N CYS A 81 -3.18 -8.78 9.73
CA CYS A 81 -3.73 -8.27 8.48
C CYS A 81 -4.59 -9.32 7.77
N ALA A 82 -5.45 -8.86 6.86
CA ALA A 82 -6.20 -9.70 5.94
C ALA A 82 -5.77 -9.39 4.52
N SER A 83 -5.14 -10.34 3.84
CA SER A 83 -4.78 -10.22 2.42
C SER A 83 -4.19 -11.53 1.89
N ALA A 84 -4.56 -11.89 0.66
CA ALA A 84 -3.97 -13.01 -0.08
C ALA A 84 -3.00 -12.55 -1.19
N GLY A 85 -2.56 -11.28 -1.17
CA GLY A 85 -1.76 -10.69 -2.23
C GLY A 85 -0.57 -9.88 -1.74
N ASN A 86 -0.26 -8.80 -2.46
CA ASN A 86 0.91 -7.97 -2.24
C ASN A 86 1.00 -7.35 -0.83
N HIS A 87 -0.15 -7.02 -0.22
CA HIS A 87 -0.15 -6.48 1.14
C HIS A 87 0.32 -7.53 2.17
N ALA A 88 -0.17 -8.77 2.06
CA ALA A 88 0.29 -9.87 2.92
C ALA A 88 1.80 -10.09 2.80
N GLN A 89 2.36 -10.03 1.59
CA GLN A 89 3.80 -10.16 1.37
C GLN A 89 4.57 -8.98 1.97
N GLY A 90 4.05 -7.75 1.83
CA GLY A 90 4.65 -6.56 2.44
C GLY A 90 4.66 -6.61 3.97
N VAL A 91 3.55 -7.02 4.59
CA VAL A 91 3.47 -7.21 6.05
C VAL A 91 4.40 -8.33 6.50
N ALA A 92 4.41 -9.47 5.80
CA ALA A 92 5.26 -10.60 6.12
C ALA A 92 6.76 -10.23 6.10
N TYR A 93 7.20 -9.56 5.04
CA TYR A 93 8.58 -9.07 4.95
C TYR A 93 8.93 -8.09 6.07
N ALA A 94 8.04 -7.10 6.31
CA ALA A 94 8.25 -6.11 7.35
C ALA A 94 8.36 -6.75 8.75
N CYS A 95 7.49 -7.70 9.06
CA CYS A 95 7.47 -8.40 10.34
C CYS A 95 8.74 -9.26 10.54
N ALA A 96 9.19 -9.99 9.51
CA ALA A 96 10.44 -10.74 9.58
C ALA A 96 11.66 -9.82 9.79
N HIS A 97 11.69 -8.67 9.11
CA HIS A 97 12.77 -7.70 9.23
C HIS A 97 12.80 -7.01 10.60
N LEU A 98 11.63 -6.70 11.16
CA LEU A 98 11.47 -6.03 12.46
C LEU A 98 11.39 -7.01 13.64
N LYS A 99 11.38 -8.33 13.37
CA LYS A 99 11.22 -9.42 14.36
C LYS A 99 9.93 -9.30 15.18
N ILE A 100 8.81 -8.99 14.50
CA ILE A 100 7.48 -8.82 15.09
C ILE A 100 6.60 -9.97 14.63
N GLN A 101 5.82 -10.56 15.55
CA GLN A 101 4.88 -11.63 15.21
C GLN A 101 3.68 -11.08 14.42
N ALA A 102 3.25 -11.80 13.39
CA ALA A 102 2.10 -11.43 12.59
C ALA A 102 1.15 -12.60 12.36
N LYS A 103 -0.14 -12.31 12.42
CA LYS A 103 -1.21 -13.23 11.97
C LYS A 103 -1.75 -12.70 10.64
N ILE A 104 -1.63 -13.49 9.58
CA ILE A 104 -2.07 -13.11 8.24
C ILE A 104 -3.25 -13.99 7.84
N PHE A 105 -4.41 -13.37 7.77
CA PHE A 105 -5.65 -14.03 7.38
C PHE A 105 -5.80 -14.03 5.86
N MET A 106 -6.13 -15.20 5.32
CA MET A 106 -6.35 -15.42 3.89
C MET A 106 -7.60 -16.28 3.68
N PRO A 107 -8.34 -16.10 2.57
CA PRO A 107 -9.38 -17.02 2.16
C PRO A 107 -8.85 -18.45 2.04
N LYS A 108 -9.68 -19.44 2.37
CA LYS A 108 -9.36 -20.89 2.19
C LYS A 108 -9.08 -21.23 0.73
N THR A 109 -9.65 -20.44 -0.19
CA THR A 109 -9.46 -20.56 -1.65
C THR A 109 -8.13 -20.02 -2.15
N THR A 110 -7.29 -19.44 -1.27
CA THR A 110 -6.01 -18.84 -1.67
C THR A 110 -5.06 -19.87 -2.29
N PRO A 111 -4.50 -19.61 -3.49
CA PRO A 111 -3.57 -20.52 -4.14
C PRO A 111 -2.35 -20.81 -3.29
N LYS A 112 -1.89 -22.06 -3.28
CA LYS A 112 -0.70 -22.51 -2.52
C LYS A 112 0.55 -21.69 -2.81
N GLN A 113 0.72 -21.23 -4.06
CA GLN A 113 1.84 -20.38 -4.45
C GLN A 113 1.86 -19.05 -3.66
N LYS A 114 0.70 -18.38 -3.51
CA LYS A 114 0.61 -17.12 -2.74
C LYS A 114 0.89 -17.36 -1.26
N ILE A 115 0.36 -18.44 -0.69
CA ILE A 115 0.65 -18.87 0.68
C ILE A 115 2.16 -19.10 0.86
N GLY A 116 2.79 -19.83 -0.09
CA GLY A 116 4.22 -20.09 -0.08
C GLY A 116 5.08 -18.82 -0.11
N GLN A 117 4.69 -17.83 -0.91
CA GLN A 117 5.39 -16.53 -0.98
C GLN A 117 5.33 -15.78 0.36
N VAL A 118 4.17 -15.73 1.00
CA VAL A 118 4.04 -15.07 2.31
C VAL A 118 4.87 -15.78 3.37
N ARG A 119 4.88 -17.12 3.40
CA ARG A 119 5.76 -17.90 4.31
C ARG A 119 7.23 -17.61 4.04
N MET A 120 7.65 -17.54 2.78
CA MET A 120 9.02 -17.26 2.40
C MET A 120 9.49 -15.89 2.92
N PHE A 121 8.66 -14.84 2.79
CA PHE A 121 8.99 -13.51 3.28
C PHE A 121 8.87 -13.38 4.79
N GLY A 122 7.88 -14.03 5.42
CA GLY A 122 7.59 -13.90 6.85
C GLY A 122 8.42 -14.80 7.74
N ARG A 123 8.97 -15.90 7.17
CA ARG A 123 9.78 -16.88 7.93
C ARG A 123 9.05 -17.35 9.19
N GLU A 124 9.74 -17.38 10.34
CA GLU A 124 9.22 -17.75 11.67
C GLU A 124 8.34 -16.68 12.33
N TYR A 125 8.29 -15.47 11.75
CA TYR A 125 7.53 -14.35 12.30
C TYR A 125 6.09 -14.29 11.84
N VAL A 126 5.66 -15.18 10.95
CA VAL A 126 4.33 -15.12 10.35
C VAL A 126 3.57 -16.44 10.51
N GLU A 127 2.40 -16.36 11.10
CA GLU A 127 1.40 -17.41 11.06
C GLU A 127 0.30 -17.06 10.06
N ILE A 128 0.02 -17.99 9.14
CA ILE A 128 -1.03 -17.84 8.14
C ILE A 128 -2.27 -18.57 8.64
N ILE A 129 -3.38 -17.85 8.75
CA ILE A 129 -4.69 -18.36 9.16
C ILE A 129 -5.62 -18.35 7.95
N LEU A 130 -6.07 -19.54 7.53
CA LEU A 130 -7.03 -19.68 6.45
C LEU A 130 -8.44 -19.60 7.02
N ALA A 131 -9.17 -18.52 6.72
CA ALA A 131 -10.49 -18.24 7.26
C ALA A 131 -11.44 -17.69 6.17
N GLY A 132 -12.67 -18.19 6.14
CA GLY A 132 -13.68 -17.80 5.16
C GLY A 132 -13.34 -18.26 3.73
N ASP A 133 -14.23 -17.98 2.82
CA ASP A 133 -14.09 -18.35 1.41
C ASP A 133 -13.81 -17.14 0.52
N THR A 134 -14.16 -15.93 1.00
CA THR A 134 -13.94 -14.65 0.34
C THR A 134 -12.90 -13.80 1.09
N PHE A 135 -12.47 -12.73 0.45
CA PHE A 135 -11.62 -11.71 1.10
C PHE A 135 -12.34 -11.07 2.29
N ASP A 136 -13.63 -10.74 2.13
CA ASP A 136 -14.42 -10.08 3.17
C ASP A 136 -14.60 -10.96 4.41
N ASP A 137 -14.84 -12.27 4.22
CA ASP A 137 -14.90 -13.22 5.33
C ASP A 137 -13.60 -13.29 6.11
N SER A 138 -12.48 -13.30 5.38
CA SER A 138 -11.14 -13.30 5.99
C SER A 138 -10.87 -12.00 6.74
N ALA A 139 -11.32 -10.86 6.19
CA ALA A 139 -11.15 -9.55 6.81
C ALA A 139 -11.97 -9.44 8.11
N VAL A 140 -13.21 -9.91 8.11
CA VAL A 140 -14.06 -9.99 9.32
C VAL A 140 -13.40 -10.85 10.39
N SER A 141 -12.90 -12.03 10.01
CA SER A 141 -12.20 -12.93 10.94
C SER A 141 -10.93 -12.32 11.52
N ALA A 142 -10.17 -11.60 10.68
CA ALA A 142 -8.94 -10.90 11.09
C ALA A 142 -9.23 -9.76 12.08
N LEU A 143 -10.28 -8.98 11.84
CA LEU A 143 -10.68 -7.89 12.72
C LEU A 143 -11.17 -8.42 14.08
N ALA A 144 -11.99 -9.46 14.09
CA ALA A 144 -12.45 -10.10 15.32
C ALA A 144 -11.27 -10.66 16.13
N TYR A 145 -10.32 -11.35 15.47
CA TYR A 145 -9.11 -11.86 16.12
C TYR A 145 -8.25 -10.72 16.68
N CYS A 146 -8.11 -9.62 15.93
CA CYS A 146 -7.36 -8.45 16.33
C CYS A 146 -7.93 -7.83 17.63
N GLU A 147 -9.25 -7.70 17.71
CA GLU A 147 -9.96 -7.17 18.87
C GLU A 147 -9.85 -8.10 20.09
N GLU A 148 -10.06 -9.41 19.90
CA GLU A 148 -9.98 -10.41 20.96
C GLU A 148 -8.59 -10.49 21.63
N HIS A 149 -7.51 -10.29 20.82
CA HIS A 149 -6.13 -10.44 21.28
C HIS A 149 -5.42 -9.09 21.50
N ASP A 150 -6.14 -7.96 21.41
CA ASP A 150 -5.60 -6.61 21.56
C ASP A 150 -4.36 -6.37 20.68
N MET A 151 -4.40 -6.90 19.44
CA MET A 151 -3.35 -6.74 18.43
C MET A 151 -3.65 -5.55 17.53
N ILE A 152 -2.67 -5.14 16.71
CA ILE A 152 -2.84 -4.01 15.80
C ILE A 152 -3.14 -4.51 14.38
N PHE A 153 -4.26 -4.03 13.82
CA PHE A 153 -4.60 -4.33 12.43
C PHE A 153 -3.82 -3.44 11.47
N ILE A 154 -3.12 -4.06 10.51
CA ILE A 154 -2.39 -3.34 9.45
C ILE A 154 -3.28 -3.26 8.22
N HIS A 155 -3.92 -2.10 8.06
CA HIS A 155 -4.84 -1.87 6.94
C HIS A 155 -4.11 -1.81 5.60
N PRO A 156 -4.65 -2.40 4.52
CA PRO A 156 -3.96 -2.46 3.23
C PRO A 156 -3.88 -1.13 2.46
N PHE A 157 -4.63 -0.10 2.86
CA PHE A 157 -4.68 1.20 2.18
C PHE A 157 -5.26 2.37 3.02
N ASP A 158 -6.29 2.14 3.87
CA ASP A 158 -6.97 3.21 4.62
C ASP A 158 -6.33 3.45 5.99
N ASP A 159 -5.09 3.90 5.96
CA ASP A 159 -4.29 4.26 7.14
C ASP A 159 -3.27 5.33 6.70
N LEU A 160 -3.19 6.45 7.43
CA LEU A 160 -2.33 7.57 7.06
C LEU A 160 -0.84 7.21 7.00
N ASP A 161 -0.37 6.33 7.90
CA ASP A 161 1.02 5.89 7.87
C ASP A 161 1.29 4.96 6.68
N VAL A 162 0.32 4.08 6.35
CA VAL A 162 0.40 3.25 5.14
C VAL A 162 0.43 4.14 3.89
N MET A 163 -0.46 5.12 3.78
CA MET A 163 -0.49 6.08 2.68
C MET A 163 0.82 6.85 2.57
N ALA A 164 1.36 7.34 3.69
CA ALA A 164 2.63 8.06 3.73
C ALA A 164 3.80 7.20 3.22
N GLY A 165 3.87 5.95 3.67
CA GLY A 165 4.85 4.99 3.18
C GLY A 165 4.75 4.74 1.68
N GLN A 166 3.52 4.58 1.13
CA GLN A 166 3.29 4.44 -0.31
C GLN A 166 3.70 5.71 -1.07
N GLY A 167 3.48 6.89 -0.48
CA GLY A 167 3.86 8.18 -1.06
C GLY A 167 5.37 8.33 -1.29
N SER A 168 6.22 7.56 -0.60
CA SER A 168 7.68 7.57 -0.83
C SER A 168 8.07 7.22 -2.27
N VAL A 169 7.19 6.54 -3.02
CA VAL A 169 7.36 6.30 -4.47
C VAL A 169 7.44 7.63 -5.22
N ALA A 170 6.59 8.59 -4.86
CA ALA A 170 6.60 9.91 -5.50
C ALA A 170 7.85 10.73 -5.17
N VAL A 171 8.38 10.59 -3.95
CA VAL A 171 9.66 11.24 -3.58
C VAL A 171 10.77 10.75 -4.49
N GLU A 172 10.87 9.44 -4.70
CA GLU A 172 11.86 8.87 -5.61
C GLU A 172 11.65 9.33 -7.06
N ILE A 173 10.41 9.32 -7.58
CA ILE A 173 10.10 9.78 -8.94
C ILE A 173 10.56 11.23 -9.13
N MET A 174 10.20 12.12 -8.21
CA MET A 174 10.53 13.55 -8.33
C MET A 174 12.03 13.84 -8.14
N ASN A 175 12.78 12.95 -7.49
CA ASN A 175 14.23 13.05 -7.36
C ASN A 175 14.99 12.44 -8.55
N ASP A 176 14.38 11.49 -9.28
CA ASP A 176 15.01 10.74 -10.38
C ASP A 176 14.85 11.46 -11.74
N ILE A 177 14.01 12.49 -11.84
CA ILE A 177 13.70 13.19 -13.08
C ILE A 177 13.91 14.69 -12.90
N GLU A 178 14.60 15.33 -13.85
CA GLU A 178 14.86 16.77 -13.86
C GLU A 178 13.81 17.53 -14.66
N GLU A 179 13.20 16.88 -15.65
CA GLU A 179 12.19 17.50 -16.51
C GLU A 179 10.83 17.61 -15.80
N PRO A 180 10.02 18.62 -16.13
CA PRO A 180 8.67 18.72 -15.63
C PRO A 180 7.83 17.48 -16.00
N ILE A 181 7.06 16.97 -15.04
CA ILE A 181 6.15 15.84 -15.24
C ILE A 181 4.74 16.38 -15.51
N ASP A 182 4.18 16.08 -16.67
CA ASP A 182 2.80 16.46 -17.00
C ASP A 182 1.79 15.55 -16.29
N PHE A 183 2.04 14.23 -16.29
CA PHE A 183 1.10 13.23 -15.80
C PHE A 183 1.79 12.14 -14.99
N ILE A 184 1.16 11.74 -13.88
CA ILE A 184 1.50 10.52 -13.16
C ILE A 184 0.28 9.61 -13.16
N PHE A 185 0.42 8.43 -13.75
CA PHE A 185 -0.62 7.40 -13.77
C PHE A 185 -0.34 6.33 -12.72
N GLY A 186 -1.36 5.93 -12.00
CA GLY A 186 -1.24 4.82 -11.06
C GLY A 186 -2.54 4.04 -10.90
N SER A 187 -2.41 2.74 -10.65
CA SER A 187 -3.58 1.90 -10.39
C SER A 187 -4.24 2.27 -9.06
N ILE A 188 -5.55 2.30 -9.04
CA ILE A 188 -6.37 2.47 -7.84
C ILE A 188 -7.14 1.18 -7.54
N GLY A 189 -6.97 0.71 -6.29
CA GLY A 189 -7.94 -0.12 -5.59
C GLY A 189 -8.52 0.71 -4.45
N GLY A 190 -8.07 0.48 -3.21
CA GLY A 190 -8.49 1.29 -2.05
C GLY A 190 -7.86 2.69 -1.92
N GLY A 191 -7.10 3.15 -2.90
CA GLY A 191 -6.61 4.53 -2.99
C GLY A 191 -5.30 4.85 -2.26
N GLY A 192 -4.78 3.98 -1.37
CA GLY A 192 -3.65 4.30 -0.51
C GLY A 192 -2.37 4.75 -1.23
N LEU A 193 -2.03 4.15 -2.39
CA LEU A 193 -0.90 4.59 -3.21
C LEU A 193 -1.11 6.00 -3.74
N MET A 194 -2.25 6.20 -4.42
CA MET A 194 -2.50 7.47 -5.10
C MET A 194 -2.76 8.61 -4.13
N SER A 195 -3.26 8.33 -2.93
CA SER A 195 -3.34 9.33 -1.85
C SER A 195 -1.97 9.81 -1.42
N GLY A 196 -1.02 8.89 -1.18
CA GLY A 196 0.36 9.24 -0.83
C GLY A 196 1.07 9.99 -1.94
N VAL A 197 0.98 9.48 -3.18
CA VAL A 197 1.57 10.11 -4.38
C VAL A 197 1.00 11.50 -4.60
N SER A 198 -0.33 11.64 -4.59
CA SER A 198 -0.99 12.94 -4.80
C SER A 198 -0.61 13.97 -3.75
N THR A 199 -0.57 13.57 -2.48
CA THR A 199 -0.18 14.47 -1.39
C THR A 199 1.22 15.05 -1.64
N TYR A 200 2.18 14.23 -2.02
CA TYR A 200 3.53 14.72 -2.27
C TYR A 200 3.62 15.55 -3.56
N VAL A 201 3.14 14.99 -4.67
CA VAL A 201 3.26 15.63 -6.00
C VAL A 201 2.54 16.97 -6.05
N LYS A 202 1.32 17.06 -5.54
CA LYS A 202 0.53 18.30 -5.60
C LYS A 202 1.09 19.43 -4.75
N ASN A 203 1.90 19.12 -3.74
CA ASN A 203 2.60 20.15 -2.96
C ASN A 203 3.86 20.69 -3.68
N LEU A 204 4.58 19.84 -4.43
CA LEU A 204 5.82 20.26 -5.10
C LEU A 204 5.61 20.67 -6.56
N SER A 205 4.71 20.04 -7.25
CA SER A 205 4.41 20.27 -8.67
C SER A 205 2.88 20.34 -8.90
N PRO A 206 2.24 21.47 -8.54
CA PRO A 206 0.78 21.61 -8.60
C PRO A 206 0.20 21.38 -10.01
N ASN A 207 0.99 21.63 -11.04
CA ASN A 207 0.60 21.48 -12.44
C ASN A 207 0.62 20.02 -12.91
N THR A 208 1.38 19.13 -12.27
CA THR A 208 1.38 17.71 -12.59
C THR A 208 0.01 17.10 -12.32
N GLN A 209 -0.57 16.45 -13.31
CA GLN A 209 -1.84 15.74 -13.16
C GLN A 209 -1.60 14.34 -12.61
N VAL A 210 -2.25 14.01 -11.50
CA VAL A 210 -2.19 12.67 -10.90
C VAL A 210 -3.48 11.93 -11.26
N ILE A 211 -3.35 10.85 -12.05
CA ILE A 211 -4.46 10.12 -12.66
C ILE A 211 -4.52 8.71 -12.11
N GLY A 212 -5.62 8.38 -11.46
CA GLY A 212 -5.93 7.02 -11.02
C GLY A 212 -6.54 6.19 -12.14
N VAL A 213 -6.13 4.93 -12.25
CA VAL A 213 -6.61 4.00 -13.27
C VAL A 213 -7.26 2.80 -12.59
N GLU A 214 -8.51 2.52 -12.96
CA GLU A 214 -9.28 1.36 -12.50
C GLU A 214 -9.78 0.54 -13.70
N PRO A 215 -9.94 -0.79 -13.56
CA PRO A 215 -10.62 -1.56 -14.60
C PRO A 215 -12.10 -1.18 -14.68
N ALA A 216 -12.65 -1.12 -15.89
CA ALA A 216 -14.04 -0.69 -16.11
C ALA A 216 -15.07 -1.53 -15.32
N GLY A 217 -14.80 -2.84 -15.14
CA GLY A 217 -15.67 -3.75 -14.38
C GLY A 217 -15.49 -3.69 -12.86
N ALA A 218 -14.59 -2.83 -12.32
CA ALA A 218 -14.34 -2.70 -10.90
C ALA A 218 -13.92 -1.26 -10.52
N ALA A 219 -14.61 -0.26 -11.06
CA ALA A 219 -14.31 1.16 -10.89
C ALA A 219 -14.96 1.73 -9.60
N SER A 220 -14.62 1.14 -8.44
CA SER A 220 -15.20 1.47 -7.15
C SER A 220 -14.83 2.87 -6.66
N MET A 221 -13.61 3.32 -6.90
CA MET A 221 -13.17 4.67 -6.51
C MET A 221 -13.90 5.74 -7.32
N LYS A 222 -14.03 5.56 -8.63
CA LYS A 222 -14.81 6.46 -9.48
C LYS A 222 -16.26 6.56 -9.01
N ALA A 223 -16.88 5.42 -8.70
CA ALA A 223 -18.26 5.38 -8.19
C ALA A 223 -18.37 6.09 -6.84
N ALA A 224 -17.45 5.82 -5.90
CA ALA A 224 -17.40 6.46 -4.59
C ALA A 224 -17.22 7.99 -4.71
N MET A 225 -16.34 8.47 -5.58
CA MET A 225 -16.14 9.90 -5.84
C MET A 225 -17.39 10.56 -6.40
N THR A 226 -18.14 9.88 -7.29
CA THR A 226 -19.38 10.39 -7.86
C THR A 226 -20.49 10.49 -6.81
N GLN A 227 -20.57 9.53 -5.89
CA GLN A 227 -21.58 9.49 -4.84
C GLN A 227 -21.19 10.25 -3.56
N GLY A 228 -19.92 10.61 -3.39
CA GLY A 228 -19.40 11.28 -2.20
C GLY A 228 -19.22 10.37 -0.97
N ASN A 229 -19.39 9.06 -1.12
CA ASN A 229 -19.21 8.05 -0.07
C ASN A 229 -18.75 6.70 -0.65
N PRO A 230 -18.17 5.80 0.17
CA PRO A 230 -17.84 4.44 -0.27
C PRO A 230 -19.07 3.70 -0.80
N VAL A 231 -18.87 2.92 -1.87
CA VAL A 231 -19.92 2.16 -2.55
C VAL A 231 -19.55 0.69 -2.70
N THR A 232 -20.54 -0.19 -2.67
CA THR A 232 -20.39 -1.58 -3.10
C THR A 232 -20.80 -1.67 -4.56
N LEU A 233 -19.95 -2.24 -5.40
CA LEU A 233 -20.29 -2.54 -6.80
C LEU A 233 -21.05 -3.88 -6.86
N GLU A 234 -22.02 -3.95 -7.75
CA GLU A 234 -22.77 -5.20 -8.04
C GLU A 234 -21.92 -6.15 -8.90
#